data_76845ae60d32e2bffc0276548b8ab531
#
_entry.id   76845ae60d32e2bffc0276548b8ab531
#
_cell.length_a   1.000
_cell.length_b   1.000
_cell.length_c   1.000
_cell.angle_alpha   90.00
_cell.angle_beta   90.00
_cell.angle_gamma   90.00
#
_symmetry.space_group_name_H-M   'P 1'
#
loop_
_entity.id
_entity.type
_entity.pdbx_description
1 polymer ?
#
loop_
_entity_poly.entity_id
_entity_poly.type
_entity_poly.pdbx_seq_one_letter_code
_entity_poly.pdbx_strand_id
1 'polypeptide(L)'
;MYKRQYYFIDRKSNVRIFCHKNREEIRYVGKVIEENGRSYVKVPKKDYKIIVNEKQSYENELVVVIIKDWIYENPDGKILKSLGDEKENNTQIHAILEEFSLPYVFPKNVLKEAKNLKVEENKKRKDYTKELTFTIDPVDAKDFDDAISFKKIKENYEIGIHIADVSHYVTKDSVIDKEAVRRATSVYLSDRVVPMLPEVLSNDKCSLNPHEEKNVFSVYITFNSNFKIINKSISKSKIISNERFSYEEAQFIICLLYTSDAADDQAC
;
A
#
# COMPACT_ATOMS: atom_id res chain seq x y z
N MET A 1 -25.70 0.49 20.84
CA MET A 1 -24.40 1.13 21.11
C MET A 1 -24.62 2.64 21.19
N TYR A 2 -24.69 3.20 22.39
CA TYR A 2 -25.07 4.61 22.60
C TYR A 2 -23.88 5.52 22.29
N LYS A 3 -23.98 6.37 21.27
CA LYS A 3 -23.04 7.46 21.02
C LYS A 3 -23.26 8.52 22.12
N ARG A 4 -22.37 8.62 23.11
CA ARG A 4 -22.37 9.74 24.04
C ARG A 4 -21.81 10.95 23.32
N GLN A 5 -22.68 11.95 23.08
CA GLN A 5 -22.25 13.28 22.65
C GLN A 5 -21.94 14.09 23.93
N TYR A 6 -20.76 14.69 23.97
CA TYR A 6 -20.41 15.64 25.02
C TYR A 6 -20.46 17.04 24.43
N TYR A 7 -21.14 17.93 25.10
CA TYR A 7 -21.25 19.35 24.76
C TYR A 7 -20.32 20.13 25.68
N PHE A 8 -19.49 20.99 25.10
CA PHE A 8 -18.72 21.97 25.86
C PHE A 8 -19.30 23.36 25.57
N ILE A 9 -19.65 24.08 26.61
CA ILE A 9 -20.07 25.48 26.50
C ILE A 9 -18.88 26.33 26.91
N ASP A 10 -18.30 27.07 25.98
CA ASP A 10 -17.24 28.02 26.31
C ASP A 10 -17.84 29.27 26.98
N ARG A 11 -16.97 30.12 27.58
CA ARG A 11 -17.39 31.35 28.26
C ARG A 11 -18.11 32.36 27.34
N LYS A 12 -18.13 32.13 26.02
CA LYS A 12 -18.85 32.94 25.00
C LYS A 12 -20.12 32.25 24.48
N SER A 13 -20.64 31.27 25.23
CA SER A 13 -21.86 30.52 24.89
C SER A 13 -21.84 29.77 23.56
N ASN A 14 -20.66 29.46 23.02
CA ASN A 14 -20.55 28.63 21.83
C ASN A 14 -20.57 27.16 22.22
N VAL A 15 -21.53 26.42 21.66
CA VAL A 15 -21.62 24.96 21.81
C VAL A 15 -20.69 24.29 20.79
N ARG A 16 -19.63 23.69 21.24
CA ARG A 16 -18.80 22.82 20.37
C ARG A 16 -19.23 21.38 20.55
N ILE A 17 -19.78 20.79 19.48
CA ILE A 17 -20.19 19.39 19.46
C ILE A 17 -18.98 18.56 19.08
N PHE A 18 -18.51 17.70 19.98
CA PHE A 18 -17.51 16.68 19.67
C PHE A 18 -18.22 15.37 19.40
N CYS A 19 -18.27 14.93 18.15
CA CYS A 19 -18.75 13.60 17.80
C CYS A 19 -17.66 12.59 18.16
N HIS A 20 -17.91 11.72 19.14
CA HIS A 20 -16.93 10.75 19.59
C HIS A 20 -17.01 9.43 18.83
N LYS A 21 -15.99 9.14 18.05
CA LYS A 21 -15.32 7.83 18.13
C LYS A 21 -14.54 7.81 19.44
N ASN A 22 -14.30 6.63 20.04
CA ASN A 22 -13.58 6.51 21.31
C ASN A 22 -12.38 7.47 21.37
N ARG A 23 -12.30 8.31 22.40
CA ARG A 23 -11.21 9.29 22.57
C ARG A 23 -9.83 8.66 22.59
N GLU A 24 -9.75 7.40 23.03
CA GLU A 24 -8.53 6.61 23.07
C GLU A 24 -7.94 6.26 21.69
N GLU A 25 -8.71 6.45 20.60
CA GLU A 25 -8.31 6.13 19.24
C GLU A 25 -7.77 7.33 18.46
N ILE A 26 -8.01 8.58 18.91
CA ILE A 26 -7.51 9.76 18.21
C ILE A 26 -6.09 10.05 18.65
N ARG A 27 -5.15 9.83 17.74
CA ARG A 27 -3.73 10.12 17.92
C ARG A 27 -3.42 11.49 17.35
N TYR A 28 -2.62 12.25 18.06
CA TYR A 28 -2.09 13.52 17.63
C TYR A 28 -0.57 13.42 17.54
N VAL A 29 0.00 14.07 16.56
CA VAL A 29 1.46 14.22 16.46
C VAL A 29 1.80 15.66 16.73
N GLY A 30 2.80 15.91 17.57
CA GLY A 30 3.23 17.26 17.90
C GLY A 30 4.60 17.29 18.53
N LYS A 31 5.13 18.49 18.65
CA LYS A 31 6.42 18.76 19.28
C LYS A 31 6.23 19.03 20.77
N VAL A 32 7.08 18.45 21.60
CA VAL A 32 7.12 18.76 23.03
C VAL A 32 7.79 20.12 23.23
N ILE A 33 7.15 20.97 24.02
CA ILE A 33 7.63 22.27 24.43
C ILE A 33 7.49 22.43 25.94
N GLU A 34 8.39 23.15 26.57
CA GLU A 34 8.32 23.49 27.99
C GLU A 34 7.95 24.95 28.18
N GLU A 35 6.95 25.25 28.98
CA GLU A 35 6.52 26.58 29.34
C GLU A 35 6.16 26.65 30.83
N ASN A 36 6.77 27.58 31.56
CA ASN A 36 6.53 27.81 32.99
C ASN A 36 6.69 26.51 33.85
N GLY A 37 7.68 25.67 33.52
CA GLY A 37 7.96 24.43 34.24
C GLY A 37 6.94 23.32 34.01
N ARG A 38 6.13 23.41 32.94
CA ARG A 38 5.20 22.38 32.50
C ARG A 38 5.47 21.99 31.06
N SER A 39 5.32 20.71 30.78
CA SER A 39 5.50 20.18 29.42
C SER A 39 4.15 20.12 28.68
N TYR A 40 4.19 20.54 27.44
CA TYR A 40 3.04 20.55 26.53
C TYR A 40 3.44 19.91 25.20
N VAL A 41 2.47 19.29 24.53
CA VAL A 41 2.62 18.91 23.12
C VAL A 41 1.88 19.93 22.25
N LYS A 42 2.63 20.66 21.43
CA LYS A 42 2.10 21.58 20.43
C LYS A 42 1.77 20.81 19.16
N VAL A 43 0.47 20.66 18.89
CA VAL A 43 -0.03 19.97 17.70
C VAL A 43 -0.21 21.01 16.57
N PRO A 44 0.31 20.77 15.35
CA PRO A 44 0.11 21.68 14.23
C PRO A 44 -1.37 21.94 13.94
N LYS A 45 -1.69 23.18 13.55
CA LYS A 45 -3.07 23.60 13.19
C LYS A 45 -4.12 23.46 14.31
N LYS A 46 -3.70 23.35 15.58
CA LYS A 46 -4.60 23.37 16.74
C LYS A 46 -4.33 24.62 17.58
N ASP A 47 -5.44 25.21 18.09
CA ASP A 47 -5.39 26.41 18.91
C ASP A 47 -5.08 26.11 20.39
N TYR A 48 -4.97 24.82 20.75
CA TYR A 48 -4.69 24.34 22.08
C TYR A 48 -3.39 23.54 22.11
N LYS A 49 -2.81 23.43 23.30
CA LYS A 49 -1.66 22.57 23.59
C LYS A 49 -2.11 21.42 24.48
N ILE A 50 -1.57 20.24 24.29
CA ILE A 50 -1.91 19.08 25.14
C ILE A 50 -0.94 19.05 26.31
N ILE A 51 -1.47 19.11 27.55
CA ILE A 51 -0.66 19.01 28.77
C ILE A 51 -0.18 17.58 28.92
N VAL A 52 1.10 17.41 29.18
CA VAL A 52 1.69 16.07 29.42
C VAL A 52 2.53 16.10 30.68
N ASN A 53 2.35 15.08 31.51
CA ASN A 53 3.05 14.95 32.81
C ASN A 53 4.03 13.77 32.75
N GLU A 54 4.88 13.74 31.73
CA GLU A 54 5.88 12.70 31.58
C GLU A 54 7.17 13.09 32.30
N LYS A 55 7.81 12.11 32.94
CA LYS A 55 9.11 12.31 33.65
C LYS A 55 10.29 12.37 32.69
N GLN A 56 10.13 11.88 31.47
CA GLN A 56 11.16 11.83 30.45
C GLN A 56 11.16 13.12 29.64
N SER A 57 12.33 13.68 29.39
CA SER A 57 12.49 14.81 28.49
C SER A 57 12.39 14.33 27.05
N TYR A 58 11.60 15.04 26.24
CA TYR A 58 11.43 14.82 24.79
C TYR A 58 11.77 16.11 24.02
N GLU A 59 12.78 16.83 24.49
CA GLU A 59 13.16 18.12 23.91
C GLU A 59 13.52 17.95 22.42
N ASN A 60 12.91 18.78 21.57
CA ASN A 60 13.03 18.76 20.10
C ASN A 60 12.51 17.49 19.40
N GLU A 61 11.86 16.60 20.10
CA GLU A 61 11.27 15.39 19.51
C GLU A 61 9.82 15.61 19.09
N LEU A 62 9.44 14.93 18.01
CA LEU A 62 8.04 14.69 17.68
C LEU A 62 7.53 13.49 18.45
N VAL A 63 6.35 13.63 19.03
CA VAL A 63 5.72 12.55 19.82
C VAL A 63 4.31 12.28 19.33
N VAL A 64 3.87 11.04 19.53
CA VAL A 64 2.47 10.65 19.38
C VAL A 64 1.80 10.74 20.74
N VAL A 65 0.73 11.52 20.83
CA VAL A 65 -0.02 11.76 22.07
C VAL A 65 -1.52 11.49 21.86
N ILE A 66 -2.17 10.99 22.90
CA ILE A 66 -3.64 10.88 22.99
C ILE A 66 -4.16 11.81 24.06
N ILE A 67 -5.37 12.36 23.85
CA ILE A 67 -6.07 13.14 24.86
C ILE A 67 -6.79 12.18 25.82
N LYS A 68 -6.49 12.31 27.11
CA LYS A 68 -7.17 11.57 28.19
C LYS A 68 -8.40 12.28 28.68
N ASP A 69 -8.25 13.56 28.95
CA ASP A 69 -9.33 14.38 29.48
C ASP A 69 -9.27 15.81 28.90
N TRP A 70 -10.40 16.48 28.94
CA TRP A 70 -10.51 17.86 28.45
C TRP A 70 -11.42 18.67 29.37
N ILE A 71 -10.85 19.20 30.43
CA ILE A 71 -11.59 19.94 31.46
C ILE A 71 -11.43 21.45 31.28
N TYR A 72 -10.29 21.91 30.76
CA TYR A 72 -9.92 23.32 30.62
C TYR A 72 -9.59 23.66 29.15
N GLU A 73 -9.07 24.86 28.92
CA GLU A 73 -8.64 25.33 27.60
C GLU A 73 -7.64 24.37 26.90
N ASN A 74 -6.75 23.77 27.70
CA ASN A 74 -5.77 22.80 27.24
C ASN A 74 -6.10 21.41 27.79
N PRO A 75 -6.25 20.39 26.94
CA PRO A 75 -6.54 19.03 27.37
C PRO A 75 -5.34 18.34 28.02
N ASP A 76 -5.61 17.43 28.93
CA ASP A 76 -4.62 16.49 29.47
C ASP A 76 -4.40 15.33 28.50
N GLY A 77 -3.14 14.98 28.28
CA GLY A 77 -2.77 13.88 27.38
C GLY A 77 -1.75 12.91 27.96
N LYS A 78 -1.49 11.87 27.18
CA LYS A 78 -0.44 10.90 27.44
C LYS A 78 0.38 10.69 26.18
N ILE A 79 1.69 10.80 26.28
CA ILE A 79 2.61 10.41 25.22
C ILE A 79 2.57 8.90 25.10
N LEU A 80 2.31 8.40 23.89
CA LEU A 80 2.34 6.97 23.57
C LEU A 80 3.74 6.52 23.17
N LYS A 81 4.43 7.34 22.39
CA LYS A 81 5.80 7.09 21.92
C LYS A 81 6.44 8.34 21.38
N SER A 82 7.78 8.39 21.42
CA SER A 82 8.57 9.31 20.62
C SER A 82 8.73 8.80 19.19
N LEU A 83 8.81 9.71 18.23
CA LEU A 83 9.16 9.45 16.83
C LEU A 83 10.62 9.82 16.54
N GLY A 84 11.26 10.58 17.42
CA GLY A 84 12.64 11.07 17.29
C GLY A 84 12.74 12.56 17.00
N ASP A 85 13.95 13.02 16.68
CA ASP A 85 14.23 14.43 16.39
C ASP A 85 13.42 14.93 15.19
N GLU A 86 12.79 16.11 15.35
CA GLU A 86 11.96 16.71 14.29
C GLU A 86 12.72 17.02 13.00
N LYS A 87 14.05 17.15 13.05
CA LYS A 87 14.88 17.46 11.89
C LYS A 87 15.19 16.25 11.03
N GLU A 88 14.97 15.05 11.55
CA GLU A 88 15.23 13.83 10.80
C GLU A 88 14.10 13.56 9.81
N ASN A 89 14.46 13.30 8.55
CA ASN A 89 13.48 12.99 7.49
C ASN A 89 12.61 11.79 7.84
N ASN A 90 13.19 10.74 8.41
CA ASN A 90 12.47 9.54 8.83
C ASN A 90 11.43 9.86 9.92
N THR A 91 11.73 10.74 10.85
CA THR A 91 10.81 11.21 11.88
C THR A 91 9.63 11.96 11.28
N GLN A 92 9.87 12.83 10.30
CA GLN A 92 8.82 13.58 9.60
C GLN A 92 7.88 12.63 8.85
N ILE A 93 8.42 11.62 8.18
CA ILE A 93 7.59 10.61 7.47
C ILE A 93 6.75 9.81 8.47
N HIS A 94 7.34 9.34 9.57
CA HIS A 94 6.58 8.64 10.61
C HIS A 94 5.51 9.54 11.25
N ALA A 95 5.77 10.84 11.38
CA ALA A 95 4.79 11.81 11.86
C ALA A 95 3.56 11.86 10.93
N ILE A 96 3.78 11.92 9.61
CA ILE A 96 2.72 11.88 8.61
C ILE A 96 1.94 10.56 8.71
N LEU A 97 2.63 9.42 8.78
CA LEU A 97 1.98 8.11 8.89
C LEU A 97 1.09 8.01 10.13
N GLU A 98 1.54 8.52 11.27
CA GLU A 98 0.75 8.56 12.51
C GLU A 98 -0.41 9.55 12.43
N GLU A 99 -0.22 10.74 11.86
CA GLU A 99 -1.29 11.74 11.67
C GLU A 99 -2.45 11.18 10.86
N PHE A 100 -2.15 10.43 9.80
CA PHE A 100 -3.16 9.75 8.97
C PHE A 100 -3.57 8.37 9.49
N SER A 101 -3.06 7.95 10.66
CA SER A 101 -3.32 6.62 11.25
C SER A 101 -2.97 5.46 10.31
N LEU A 102 -1.92 5.62 9.49
CA LEU A 102 -1.46 4.61 8.57
C LEU A 102 -0.60 3.57 9.29
N PRO A 103 -0.94 2.28 9.23
CA PRO A 103 -0.22 1.22 9.94
C PRO A 103 1.04 0.82 9.17
N TYR A 104 2.20 1.32 9.55
CA TYR A 104 3.47 1.04 8.88
C TYR A 104 4.28 -0.11 9.47
N VAL A 105 3.82 -0.70 10.59
CA VAL A 105 4.43 -1.89 11.20
C VAL A 105 3.43 -3.03 11.15
N PHE A 106 3.86 -4.19 10.64
CA PHE A 106 3.03 -5.40 10.69
C PHE A 106 3.08 -6.06 12.07
N PRO A 107 1.95 -6.56 12.58
CA PRO A 107 1.93 -7.40 13.78
C PRO A 107 2.78 -8.67 13.60
N LYS A 108 3.45 -9.11 14.69
CA LYS A 108 4.34 -10.28 14.63
C LYS A 108 3.66 -11.57 14.18
N ASN A 109 2.40 -11.78 14.55
CA ASN A 109 1.60 -12.92 14.11
C ASN A 109 1.34 -12.92 12.59
N VAL A 110 1.10 -11.75 11.99
CA VAL A 110 0.93 -11.58 10.54
C VAL A 110 2.23 -11.96 9.81
N LEU A 111 3.37 -11.43 10.26
CA LEU A 111 4.68 -11.76 9.67
C LEU A 111 5.01 -13.25 9.82
N LYS A 112 4.67 -13.85 10.96
CA LYS A 112 4.88 -15.28 11.20
C LYS A 112 4.04 -16.14 10.26
N GLU A 113 2.75 -15.80 10.08
CA GLU A 113 1.87 -16.50 9.17
C GLU A 113 2.38 -16.40 7.73
N ALA A 114 2.73 -15.17 7.27
CA ALA A 114 3.22 -14.93 5.93
C ALA A 114 4.49 -15.73 5.58
N LYS A 115 5.43 -15.84 6.54
CA LYS A 115 6.65 -16.66 6.37
C LYS A 115 6.37 -18.16 6.29
N ASN A 116 5.38 -18.64 7.04
CA ASN A 116 5.08 -20.07 7.17
C ASN A 116 4.00 -20.57 6.20
N LEU A 117 3.54 -19.72 5.29
CA LEU A 117 2.55 -20.11 4.30
C LEU A 117 3.02 -21.32 3.50
N LYS A 118 2.32 -22.43 3.68
CA LYS A 118 2.44 -23.63 2.83
C LYS A 118 1.39 -23.51 1.73
N VAL A 119 1.85 -23.47 0.51
CA VAL A 119 0.98 -23.39 -0.65
C VAL A 119 0.75 -24.79 -1.18
N GLU A 120 -0.50 -25.24 -1.21
CA GLU A 120 -0.86 -26.51 -1.86
C GLU A 120 -0.84 -26.34 -3.37
N GLU A 121 -0.17 -27.23 -4.06
CA GLU A 121 -0.20 -27.27 -5.53
C GLU A 121 -1.61 -27.51 -6.04
N ASN A 122 -2.18 -26.53 -6.70
CA ASN A 122 -3.48 -26.70 -7.34
C ASN A 122 -3.32 -27.29 -8.76
N LYS A 123 -3.43 -28.62 -8.88
CA LYS A 123 -3.30 -29.38 -10.13
C LYS A 123 -4.34 -29.02 -11.22
N LYS A 124 -5.34 -28.19 -10.90
CA LYS A 124 -6.40 -27.80 -11.85
C LYS A 124 -6.11 -26.50 -12.60
N ARG A 125 -4.93 -25.89 -12.40
CA ARG A 125 -4.55 -24.65 -13.10
C ARG A 125 -4.16 -24.95 -14.54
N LYS A 126 -4.55 -24.08 -15.48
CA LYS A 126 -4.04 -24.16 -16.86
C LYS A 126 -2.57 -23.77 -16.88
N ASP A 127 -1.79 -24.51 -17.64
CA ASP A 127 -0.37 -24.30 -17.77
C ASP A 127 -0.07 -23.42 -19.01
N TYR A 128 0.42 -22.22 -18.75
CA TYR A 128 0.87 -21.25 -19.75
C TYR A 128 2.34 -20.88 -19.57
N THR A 129 3.11 -21.69 -18.85
CA THR A 129 4.53 -21.43 -18.54
C THR A 129 5.43 -21.37 -19.77
N LYS A 130 4.96 -21.85 -20.93
CA LYS A 130 5.69 -21.84 -22.20
C LYS A 130 5.33 -20.66 -23.10
N GLU A 131 4.40 -19.82 -22.71
CA GLU A 131 3.99 -18.67 -23.49
C GLU A 131 4.88 -17.47 -23.21
N LEU A 132 5.21 -16.72 -24.25
CA LEU A 132 6.00 -15.48 -24.11
C LEU A 132 5.22 -14.49 -23.27
N THR A 133 5.71 -14.25 -22.07
CA THR A 133 5.07 -13.42 -21.04
C THR A 133 6.04 -12.42 -20.47
N PHE A 134 5.62 -11.21 -20.20
CA PHE A 134 6.48 -10.17 -19.63
C PHE A 134 5.65 -9.21 -18.76
N THR A 135 6.33 -8.48 -17.88
CA THR A 135 5.77 -7.37 -17.08
C THR A 135 6.31 -6.03 -17.56
N ILE A 136 5.56 -4.94 -17.31
CA ILE A 136 5.98 -3.56 -17.59
C ILE A 136 5.62 -2.71 -16.37
N ASP A 137 6.64 -2.26 -15.64
CA ASP A 137 6.48 -1.62 -14.32
C ASP A 137 7.46 -0.45 -14.15
N PRO A 138 7.28 0.41 -13.13
CA PRO A 138 8.32 1.39 -12.76
C PRO A 138 9.68 0.72 -12.50
N VAL A 139 10.78 1.43 -12.77
CA VAL A 139 12.14 0.89 -12.65
C VAL A 139 12.46 0.36 -11.23
N ASP A 140 11.88 0.96 -10.20
CA ASP A 140 12.08 0.63 -8.79
C ASP A 140 11.01 -0.30 -8.20
N ALA A 141 10.01 -0.72 -9.00
CA ALA A 141 8.98 -1.67 -8.56
C ALA A 141 9.58 -3.04 -8.20
N LYS A 142 8.98 -3.66 -7.18
CA LYS A 142 9.33 -5.01 -6.70
C LYS A 142 8.11 -5.93 -6.62
N ASP A 143 6.93 -5.38 -6.76
CA ASP A 143 5.62 -6.01 -6.65
C ASP A 143 4.96 -6.01 -8.04
N PHE A 144 5.33 -7.00 -8.86
CA PHE A 144 4.79 -7.15 -10.22
C PHE A 144 3.43 -7.86 -10.13
N ASP A 145 2.35 -7.07 -10.17
CA ASP A 145 1.01 -7.58 -9.97
C ASP A 145 0.37 -8.13 -11.25
N ASP A 146 0.80 -7.66 -12.42
CA ASP A 146 0.26 -8.06 -13.71
C ASP A 146 1.34 -8.35 -14.76
N ALA A 147 0.99 -9.20 -15.71
CA ALA A 147 1.83 -9.53 -16.85
C ALA A 147 0.98 -9.69 -18.12
N ILE A 148 1.62 -9.54 -19.25
CA ILE A 148 1.00 -9.68 -20.57
C ILE A 148 1.70 -10.80 -21.32
N SER A 149 0.90 -11.65 -21.99
CA SER A 149 1.39 -12.59 -22.99
C SER A 149 0.80 -12.32 -24.36
N PHE A 150 1.55 -12.67 -25.40
CA PHE A 150 1.14 -12.51 -26.78
C PHE A 150 1.46 -13.75 -27.59
N LYS A 151 0.51 -14.16 -28.43
CA LYS A 151 0.67 -15.29 -29.34
C LYS A 151 -0.08 -15.07 -30.64
N LYS A 152 0.59 -15.29 -31.76
CA LYS A 152 -0.05 -15.34 -33.06
C LYS A 152 -0.52 -16.77 -33.34
N ILE A 153 -1.80 -16.98 -33.63
CA ILE A 153 -2.42 -18.27 -33.96
C ILE A 153 -3.01 -18.18 -35.36
N LYS A 154 -2.25 -18.66 -36.36
CA LYS A 154 -2.59 -18.49 -37.79
C LYS A 154 -2.80 -17.00 -38.11
N GLU A 155 -4.03 -16.63 -38.51
CA GLU A 155 -4.43 -15.27 -38.84
C GLU A 155 -4.97 -14.48 -37.63
N ASN A 156 -5.00 -15.09 -36.46
CA ASN A 156 -5.56 -14.51 -35.24
C ASN A 156 -4.43 -14.11 -34.27
N TYR A 157 -4.75 -13.18 -33.38
CA TYR A 157 -3.88 -12.77 -32.29
C TYR A 157 -4.53 -13.11 -30.96
N GLU A 158 -3.79 -13.70 -30.06
CA GLU A 158 -4.24 -13.98 -28.71
C GLU A 158 -3.39 -13.21 -27.72
N ILE A 159 -4.08 -12.43 -26.88
CA ILE A 159 -3.46 -11.63 -25.80
C ILE A 159 -3.90 -12.25 -24.48
N GLY A 160 -2.95 -12.61 -23.63
CA GLY A 160 -3.18 -13.00 -22.26
C GLY A 160 -2.90 -11.81 -21.33
N ILE A 161 -3.79 -11.59 -20.38
CA ILE A 161 -3.61 -10.66 -19.26
C ILE A 161 -3.61 -11.52 -18.00
N HIS A 162 -2.54 -11.44 -17.24
CA HIS A 162 -2.29 -12.29 -16.08
C HIS A 162 -2.19 -11.42 -14.83
N ILE A 163 -3.02 -11.70 -13.83
CA ILE A 163 -2.99 -11.01 -12.54
C ILE A 163 -2.57 -12.00 -11.47
N ALA A 164 -1.66 -11.62 -10.60
CA ALA A 164 -1.19 -12.43 -9.48
C ALA A 164 -2.36 -12.96 -8.65
N ASP A 165 -2.43 -14.29 -8.44
CA ASP A 165 -3.49 -14.91 -7.63
C ASP A 165 -3.18 -14.80 -6.14
N VAL A 166 -3.27 -13.59 -5.60
CA VAL A 166 -3.07 -13.30 -4.17
C VAL A 166 -4.00 -14.16 -3.30
N SER A 167 -5.22 -14.44 -3.78
CA SER A 167 -6.21 -15.25 -3.05
C SER A 167 -5.79 -16.72 -2.87
N HIS A 168 -4.77 -17.17 -3.59
CA HIS A 168 -4.17 -18.49 -3.41
C HIS A 168 -3.32 -18.55 -2.13
N TYR A 169 -2.75 -17.45 -1.72
CA TYR A 169 -1.88 -17.30 -0.55
C TYR A 169 -2.63 -16.75 0.65
N VAL A 170 -3.45 -15.74 0.45
CA VAL A 170 -4.21 -15.06 1.50
C VAL A 170 -5.63 -15.60 1.51
N THR A 171 -5.91 -16.51 2.44
CA THR A 171 -7.25 -17.09 2.58
C THR A 171 -8.15 -16.16 3.38
N LYS A 172 -9.44 -16.14 3.03
CA LYS A 172 -10.44 -15.34 3.74
C LYS A 172 -10.43 -15.62 5.24
N ASP A 173 -10.57 -14.56 6.04
CA ASP A 173 -10.60 -14.57 7.51
C ASP A 173 -9.28 -15.00 8.18
N SER A 174 -8.20 -15.22 7.43
CA SER A 174 -6.86 -15.46 7.98
C SER A 174 -6.33 -14.23 8.73
N VAL A 175 -5.22 -14.37 9.45
CA VAL A 175 -4.60 -13.24 10.17
C VAL A 175 -4.09 -12.20 9.18
N ILE A 176 -3.55 -12.66 8.03
CA ILE A 176 -3.07 -11.77 6.96
C ILE A 176 -4.26 -11.03 6.32
N ASP A 177 -5.35 -11.74 6.00
CA ASP A 177 -6.55 -11.14 5.40
C ASP A 177 -7.16 -10.04 6.29
N LYS A 178 -7.30 -10.30 7.59
CA LYS A 178 -7.79 -9.30 8.55
C LYS A 178 -6.91 -8.06 8.61
N GLU A 179 -5.59 -8.24 8.56
CA GLU A 179 -4.66 -7.12 8.53
C GLU A 179 -4.73 -6.36 7.20
N ALA A 180 -4.85 -7.08 6.06
CA ALA A 180 -5.04 -6.46 4.75
C ALA A 180 -6.33 -5.63 4.69
N VAL A 181 -7.44 -6.16 5.21
CA VAL A 181 -8.71 -5.41 5.33
C VAL A 181 -8.55 -4.15 6.19
N ARG A 182 -7.79 -4.24 7.30
CA ARG A 182 -7.51 -3.09 8.17
C ARG A 182 -6.69 -2.00 7.46
N ARG A 183 -5.71 -2.41 6.63
CA ARG A 183 -4.86 -1.49 5.85
C ARG A 183 -5.59 -0.92 4.64
N ALA A 184 -6.47 -1.69 4.03
CA ALA A 184 -7.30 -1.38 2.86
C ALA A 184 -6.53 -1.18 1.55
N THR A 185 -5.32 -0.62 1.56
CA THR A 185 -4.49 -0.34 0.39
C THR A 185 -3.01 -0.27 0.76
N SER A 186 -2.13 -0.40 -0.21
CA SER A 186 -0.75 0.07 -0.11
C SER A 186 -0.70 1.58 -0.27
N VAL A 187 0.21 2.25 0.47
CA VAL A 187 0.40 3.70 0.39
C VAL A 187 1.82 3.98 -0.08
N TYR A 188 1.94 4.66 -1.21
CA TYR A 188 3.22 5.02 -1.81
C TYR A 188 3.61 6.42 -1.37
N LEU A 189 4.74 6.53 -0.69
CA LEU A 189 5.38 7.78 -0.30
C LEU A 189 6.56 8.05 -1.24
N SER A 190 7.16 9.23 -1.14
CA SER A 190 8.27 9.61 -2.03
C SER A 190 9.53 8.75 -1.88
N ASP A 191 9.73 8.13 -0.72
CA ASP A 191 10.95 7.36 -0.39
C ASP A 191 10.69 5.91 0.03
N ARG A 192 9.42 5.54 0.24
CA ARG A 192 9.04 4.20 0.70
C ARG A 192 7.59 3.86 0.39
N VAL A 193 7.29 2.57 0.46
CA VAL A 193 5.92 2.05 0.41
C VAL A 193 5.51 1.53 1.78
N VAL A 194 4.28 1.85 2.19
CA VAL A 194 3.60 1.19 3.32
C VAL A 194 2.66 0.14 2.73
N PRO A 195 3.09 -1.13 2.63
CA PRO A 195 2.38 -2.11 1.85
C PRO A 195 1.13 -2.64 2.57
N MET A 196 0.10 -3.01 1.80
CA MET A 196 -1.11 -3.67 2.32
C MET A 196 -0.80 -5.08 2.82
N LEU A 197 0.06 -5.81 2.14
CA LEU A 197 0.51 -7.17 2.47
C LEU A 197 1.98 -7.17 2.89
N PRO A 198 2.43 -8.13 3.74
CA PRO A 198 3.85 -8.31 4.02
C PRO A 198 4.68 -8.51 2.75
N GLU A 199 5.87 -7.92 2.69
CA GLU A 199 6.76 -7.94 1.52
C GLU A 199 7.10 -9.36 1.04
N VAL A 200 7.15 -10.35 1.94
CA VAL A 200 7.32 -11.76 1.56
C VAL A 200 6.17 -12.28 0.68
N LEU A 201 5.04 -11.61 0.67
CA LEU A 201 3.93 -11.89 -0.23
C LEU A 201 3.98 -10.97 -1.45
N SER A 202 3.97 -9.65 -1.24
CA SER A 202 3.87 -8.67 -2.33
C SER A 202 5.08 -8.72 -3.26
N ASN A 203 6.30 -8.84 -2.73
CA ASN A 203 7.53 -8.74 -3.52
C ASN A 203 8.13 -10.10 -3.92
N ASP A 204 7.62 -11.21 -3.33
CA ASP A 204 8.16 -12.55 -3.56
C ASP A 204 7.07 -13.51 -4.05
N LYS A 205 6.23 -14.05 -3.14
CA LYS A 205 5.31 -15.15 -3.47
C LYS A 205 4.28 -14.77 -4.53
N CYS A 206 3.71 -13.56 -4.45
CA CYS A 206 2.70 -13.07 -5.38
C CYS A 206 3.32 -12.36 -6.60
N SER A 207 4.46 -11.68 -6.43
CA SER A 207 5.10 -10.92 -7.50
C SER A 207 5.46 -11.82 -8.69
N LEU A 208 5.13 -11.37 -9.90
CA LEU A 208 5.37 -12.09 -11.15
C LEU A 208 6.84 -11.94 -11.60
N ASN A 209 7.76 -12.28 -10.69
CA ASN A 209 9.20 -12.19 -10.91
C ASN A 209 9.62 -12.98 -12.16
N PRO A 210 10.56 -12.44 -12.96
CA PRO A 210 11.08 -13.15 -14.14
C PRO A 210 11.65 -14.52 -13.79
N HIS A 211 11.43 -15.49 -14.69
CA HIS A 211 11.94 -16.86 -14.63
C HIS A 211 11.42 -17.72 -13.47
N GLU A 212 10.37 -17.26 -12.78
CA GLU A 212 9.73 -18.00 -11.70
C GLU A 212 8.30 -18.44 -12.11
N GLU A 213 7.94 -19.69 -11.75
CA GLU A 213 6.57 -20.14 -11.92
C GLU A 213 5.65 -19.44 -10.90
N LYS A 214 4.63 -18.76 -11.39
CA LYS A 214 3.68 -18.01 -10.57
C LYS A 214 2.24 -18.39 -10.85
N ASN A 215 1.43 -18.38 -9.79
CA ASN A 215 0.00 -18.61 -9.86
C ASN A 215 -0.74 -17.31 -10.20
N VAL A 216 -1.57 -17.35 -11.22
CA VAL A 216 -2.28 -16.18 -11.74
C VAL A 216 -3.75 -16.49 -12.05
N PHE A 217 -4.54 -15.43 -12.14
CA PHE A 217 -5.77 -15.40 -12.93
C PHE A 217 -5.44 -14.87 -14.31
N SER A 218 -5.78 -15.63 -15.34
CA SER A 218 -5.53 -15.24 -16.73
C SER A 218 -6.82 -14.96 -17.45
N VAL A 219 -6.85 -13.83 -18.14
CA VAL A 219 -7.88 -13.49 -19.13
C VAL A 219 -7.23 -13.56 -20.50
N TYR A 220 -7.75 -14.42 -21.36
CA TYR A 220 -7.33 -14.51 -22.76
C TYR A 220 -8.37 -13.89 -23.65
N ILE A 221 -7.92 -13.05 -24.59
CA ILE A 221 -8.74 -12.40 -25.60
C ILE A 221 -8.15 -12.74 -26.94
N THR A 222 -8.95 -13.38 -27.82
CA THR A 222 -8.55 -13.69 -29.19
C THR A 222 -9.17 -12.69 -30.15
N PHE A 223 -8.33 -12.10 -30.98
CA PHE A 223 -8.70 -11.17 -32.05
C PHE A 223 -8.51 -11.84 -33.42
N ASN A 224 -9.37 -11.54 -34.36
CA ASN A 224 -9.14 -11.92 -35.75
C ASN A 224 -8.18 -10.91 -36.44
N SER A 225 -7.88 -11.15 -37.74
CA SER A 225 -7.03 -10.28 -38.56
C SER A 225 -7.51 -8.81 -38.67
N ASN A 226 -8.78 -8.56 -38.42
CA ASN A 226 -9.37 -7.22 -38.39
C ASN A 226 -9.46 -6.64 -36.96
N PHE A 227 -8.72 -7.20 -36.01
CA PHE A 227 -8.70 -6.80 -34.59
C PHE A 227 -10.07 -6.83 -33.91
N LYS A 228 -11.03 -7.61 -34.41
CA LYS A 228 -12.30 -7.86 -33.72
C LYS A 228 -12.17 -9.04 -32.77
N ILE A 229 -12.70 -8.88 -31.57
CA ILE A 229 -12.71 -9.94 -30.55
C ILE A 229 -13.61 -11.08 -31.03
N ILE A 230 -13.05 -12.28 -31.12
CA ILE A 230 -13.76 -13.51 -31.50
C ILE A 230 -13.89 -14.52 -30.36
N ASN A 231 -13.05 -14.42 -29.32
CA ASN A 231 -13.14 -15.29 -28.16
C ASN A 231 -12.62 -14.60 -26.90
N LYS A 232 -13.16 -15.00 -25.74
CA LYS A 232 -12.68 -14.60 -24.40
C LYS A 232 -12.72 -15.79 -23.47
N SER A 233 -11.71 -15.96 -22.64
CA SER A 233 -11.71 -17.00 -21.61
C SER A 233 -11.04 -16.47 -20.33
N ILE A 234 -11.51 -16.97 -19.18
CA ILE A 234 -10.92 -16.67 -17.87
C ILE A 234 -10.60 -17.98 -17.19
N SER A 235 -9.43 -18.07 -16.58
CA SER A 235 -9.03 -19.26 -15.84
C SER A 235 -7.98 -18.96 -14.78
N LYS A 236 -7.95 -19.78 -13.73
CA LYS A 236 -6.79 -19.92 -12.88
C LYS A 236 -5.69 -20.64 -13.65
N SER A 237 -4.49 -20.11 -13.64
CA SER A 237 -3.38 -20.60 -14.45
C SER A 237 -2.04 -20.44 -13.76
N LYS A 238 -1.00 -20.95 -14.42
CA LYS A 238 0.41 -20.78 -14.08
C LYS A 238 1.12 -20.14 -15.26
N ILE A 239 2.01 -19.22 -15.00
CA ILE A 239 2.87 -18.57 -15.97
C ILE A 239 4.32 -18.55 -15.49
N ILE A 240 5.23 -18.29 -16.40
CA ILE A 240 6.60 -17.84 -16.13
C ILE A 240 6.79 -16.54 -16.91
N SER A 241 7.08 -15.44 -16.22
CA SER A 241 7.47 -14.23 -16.89
C SER A 241 8.86 -14.42 -17.49
N ASN A 242 9.01 -14.16 -18.79
CA ASN A 242 10.30 -14.31 -19.48
C ASN A 242 11.19 -13.08 -19.26
N GLU A 243 10.57 -11.90 -19.14
CA GLU A 243 11.29 -10.64 -19.05
C GLU A 243 10.48 -9.61 -18.24
N ARG A 244 11.18 -8.66 -17.67
CA ARG A 244 10.62 -7.47 -17.05
C ARG A 244 11.13 -6.25 -17.79
N PHE A 245 10.22 -5.35 -18.17
CA PHE A 245 10.55 -4.06 -18.75
C PHE A 245 10.18 -2.94 -17.77
N SER A 246 11.00 -1.89 -17.75
CA SER A 246 10.55 -0.60 -17.22
C SER A 246 9.66 0.12 -18.24
N TYR A 247 8.89 1.11 -17.79
CA TYR A 247 8.10 1.94 -18.70
C TYR A 247 8.99 2.63 -19.75
N GLU A 248 10.18 3.07 -19.37
CA GLU A 248 11.15 3.72 -20.24
C GLU A 248 11.68 2.76 -21.29
N GLU A 249 12.03 1.54 -20.91
CA GLU A 249 12.51 0.49 -21.85
C GLU A 249 11.40 0.09 -22.83
N ALA A 250 10.18 -0.14 -22.34
CA ALA A 250 9.05 -0.45 -23.19
C ALA A 250 8.78 0.70 -24.20
N GLN A 251 8.80 1.95 -23.74
CA GLN A 251 8.61 3.13 -24.60
C GLN A 251 9.73 3.23 -25.64
N PHE A 252 10.98 2.98 -25.25
CA PHE A 252 12.11 3.00 -26.17
C PHE A 252 11.97 1.95 -27.30
N ILE A 253 11.58 0.70 -26.95
CA ILE A 253 11.34 -0.37 -27.93
C ILE A 253 10.22 0.03 -28.91
N ILE A 254 9.12 0.56 -28.40
CA ILE A 254 7.98 1.03 -29.24
C ILE A 254 8.45 2.13 -30.20
N CYS A 255 9.22 3.11 -29.72
CA CYS A 255 9.73 4.19 -30.56
C CYS A 255 10.69 3.68 -31.65
N LEU A 256 11.57 2.72 -31.33
CA LEU A 256 12.47 2.13 -32.32
C LEU A 256 11.73 1.38 -33.42
N LEU A 257 10.69 0.63 -33.08
CA LEU A 257 9.85 -0.05 -34.08
C LEU A 257 9.14 0.94 -35.00
N TYR A 258 8.67 2.06 -34.46
CA TYR A 258 8.01 3.10 -35.25
C TYR A 258 8.95 3.81 -36.21
N THR A 259 10.23 4.00 -35.84
CA THR A 259 11.24 4.62 -36.70
C THR A 259 11.74 3.70 -37.81
N SER A 260 11.79 2.38 -37.58
CA SER A 260 12.19 1.40 -38.60
C SER A 260 11.10 1.25 -39.67
N ASP A 261 9.80 1.20 -39.31
CA ASP A 261 8.70 1.15 -40.26
C ASP A 261 8.64 2.41 -41.12
N ALA A 262 8.89 3.60 -40.53
CA ALA A 262 8.90 4.87 -41.27
C ALA A 262 10.09 4.99 -42.24
N ALA A 263 11.18 4.28 -42.01
CA ALA A 263 12.34 4.24 -42.91
C ALA A 263 12.08 3.30 -44.12
N ASP A 264 11.33 2.23 -43.95
CA ASP A 264 10.95 1.30 -45.01
C ASP A 264 9.90 1.92 -45.97
N ASP A 265 9.00 2.78 -45.48
CA ASP A 265 8.03 3.53 -46.28
C ASP A 265 8.68 4.64 -47.16
N GLN A 266 9.90 5.07 -46.86
CA GLN A 266 10.65 6.04 -47.68
C GLN A 266 11.52 5.39 -48.75
N ALA A 267 11.57 4.07 -48.80
CA ALA A 267 12.33 3.32 -49.81
C ALA A 267 11.50 2.79 -50.98
N CYS A 268 10.24 3.26 -51.16
CA CYS A 268 9.38 2.99 -52.30
C CYS A 268 9.25 4.19 -53.21
#